data_7bb04481c731806b1f8c523250c258cb
#
_entry.id   7bb04481c731806b1f8c523250c258cb
#
_cell.length_a   1.000
_cell.length_b   1.000
_cell.length_c   1.000
_cell.angle_alpha   90.00
_cell.angle_beta   90.00
_cell.angle_gamma   90.00
#
_symmetry.space_group_name_H-M   'P 1'
#
loop_
_entity.id
_entity.type
_entity.pdbx_description
1 polymer ?
#
loop_
_entity_poly.entity_id
_entity_poly.type
_entity_poly.pdbx_seq_one_letter_code
_entity_poly.pdbx_strand_id
1 'polypeptide(L)'
;MQVWGELGEIYAEIKFGLRRHGTHTAGSDGTINGKLVEVKTISPEKSNDRVIVKSQGDFEQLLIVRIDQDFQFQGKLFDRSELKGAASKFLRGEGVRNFV
;
A
#
# COMPACT_ATOMS: atom_id res chain seq x y z
N MET A 1 9.44 -12.40 -9.00
CA MET A 1 8.76 -12.35 -7.70
C MET A 1 9.14 -11.09 -6.97
N GLN A 2 8.17 -10.44 -6.40
CA GLN A 2 8.38 -9.18 -5.69
C GLN A 2 8.47 -9.46 -4.19
N VAL A 3 9.68 -9.73 -3.73
CA VAL A 3 9.88 -10.09 -2.32
C VAL A 3 9.39 -8.98 -1.38
N TRP A 4 9.73 -7.73 -1.70
CA TRP A 4 9.32 -6.61 -0.86
C TRP A 4 7.81 -6.40 -0.88
N GLY A 5 7.19 -6.58 -2.03
CA GLY A 5 5.74 -6.51 -2.12
C GLY A 5 5.06 -7.57 -1.28
N GLU A 6 5.59 -8.78 -1.31
CA GLU A 6 5.05 -9.86 -0.48
C GLU A 6 5.18 -9.55 1.01
N LEU A 7 6.34 -9.04 1.42
CA LEU A 7 6.54 -8.65 2.81
C LEU A 7 5.59 -7.54 3.25
N GLY A 8 5.34 -6.58 2.35
CA GLY A 8 4.39 -5.52 2.64
C GLY A 8 2.99 -6.05 2.86
N GLU A 9 2.57 -7.03 2.05
CA GLU A 9 1.25 -7.63 2.21
C GLU A 9 1.14 -8.46 3.48
N ILE A 10 2.21 -9.16 3.85
CA ILE A 10 2.24 -9.91 5.12
C ILE A 10 2.11 -8.94 6.29
N TYR A 11 2.84 -7.84 6.26
CA TYR A 11 2.74 -6.81 7.28
C TYR A 11 1.30 -6.28 7.37
N ALA A 12 0.68 -6.03 6.22
CA ALA A 12 -0.70 -5.56 6.17
C ALA A 12 -1.67 -6.56 6.81
N GLU A 13 -1.43 -7.85 6.59
CA GLU A 13 -2.25 -8.89 7.22
C GLU A 13 -2.14 -8.84 8.73
N ILE A 14 -0.91 -8.70 9.23
CA ILE A 14 -0.65 -8.76 10.67
C ILE A 14 -1.11 -7.49 11.38
N LYS A 15 -0.80 -6.33 10.81
CA LYS A 15 -0.99 -5.05 11.49
C LYS A 15 -2.32 -4.37 11.17
N PHE A 16 -2.86 -4.61 9.98
CA PHE A 16 -4.08 -3.92 9.53
C PHE A 16 -5.25 -4.87 9.32
N GLY A 17 -5.02 -6.16 9.50
CA GLY A 17 -6.09 -7.13 9.30
C GLY A 17 -6.46 -7.36 7.85
N LEU A 18 -5.52 -7.13 6.94
CA LEU A 18 -5.77 -7.37 5.52
C LEU A 18 -6.13 -8.83 5.31
N ARG A 19 -7.19 -9.04 4.55
CA ARG A 19 -7.56 -10.37 4.04
C ARG A 19 -7.30 -10.36 2.55
N ARG A 20 -6.28 -11.12 2.14
CA ARG A 20 -5.91 -11.14 0.72
C ARG A 20 -6.96 -11.84 -0.10
N HIS A 21 -7.14 -11.37 -1.33
CA HIS A 21 -7.93 -12.08 -2.31
C HIS A 21 -7.23 -13.38 -2.70
N GLY A 22 -7.98 -14.28 -3.28
CA GLY A 22 -7.41 -15.41 -3.99
C GLY A 22 -6.61 -14.92 -5.20
N THR A 23 -5.96 -15.82 -5.87
CA THR A 23 -5.09 -15.49 -7.00
C THR A 23 -5.80 -14.67 -8.07
N HIS A 24 -5.09 -13.67 -8.59
CA HIS A 24 -5.46 -12.93 -9.81
C HIS A 24 -6.74 -12.11 -9.74
N THR A 25 -7.09 -11.60 -8.56
CA THR A 25 -8.15 -10.60 -8.48
C THR A 25 -7.61 -9.25 -8.93
N ALA A 26 -8.20 -8.70 -9.98
CA ALA A 26 -7.76 -7.40 -10.50
C ALA A 26 -8.30 -6.27 -9.64
N GLY A 27 -7.53 -5.18 -9.57
CA GLY A 27 -7.99 -3.92 -9.03
C GLY A 27 -7.80 -3.72 -7.53
N SER A 28 -7.47 -4.78 -6.79
CA SER A 28 -7.17 -4.65 -5.37
C SER A 28 -6.42 -5.88 -4.88
N ASP A 29 -5.77 -5.75 -3.72
CA ASP A 29 -4.98 -6.84 -3.15
C ASP A 29 -5.75 -7.63 -2.09
N GLY A 30 -6.75 -7.03 -1.50
CA GLY A 30 -7.55 -7.68 -0.48
C GLY A 30 -8.55 -6.73 0.14
N THR A 31 -9.01 -7.05 1.34
CA THR A 31 -9.96 -6.21 2.07
C THR A 31 -9.48 -5.96 3.50
N ILE A 32 -9.82 -4.79 4.01
CA ILE A 32 -9.68 -4.46 5.42
C ILE A 32 -11.06 -3.97 5.88
N ASN A 33 -11.62 -4.63 6.87
CA ASN A 33 -12.98 -4.32 7.38
C ASN A 33 -14.01 -4.26 6.25
N GLY A 34 -13.88 -5.17 5.28
CA GLY A 34 -14.82 -5.26 4.17
C GLY A 34 -14.58 -4.28 3.04
N LYS A 35 -13.63 -3.37 3.15
CA LYS A 35 -13.30 -2.41 2.09
C LYS A 35 -12.15 -2.92 1.25
N LEU A 36 -12.25 -2.74 -0.06
CA LEU A 36 -11.22 -3.16 -1.00
C LEU A 36 -9.97 -2.30 -0.84
N VAL A 37 -8.81 -2.94 -0.74
CA VAL A 37 -7.54 -2.28 -0.46
C VAL A 37 -6.49 -2.66 -1.47
N GLU A 38 -5.77 -1.66 -1.95
CA GLU A 38 -4.55 -1.83 -2.74
C GLU A 38 -3.36 -1.59 -1.81
N VAL A 39 -2.37 -2.48 -1.85
CA VAL A 39 -1.16 -2.35 -1.02
C VAL A 39 0.01 -1.95 -1.92
N LYS A 40 0.71 -0.90 -1.53
CA LYS A 40 1.94 -0.46 -2.20
C LYS A 40 3.07 -0.48 -1.19
N THR A 41 4.21 -1.03 -1.58
CA THR A 41 5.36 -1.16 -0.70
C THR A 41 6.50 -0.28 -1.17
N ILE A 42 7.07 0.49 -0.25
CA ILE A 42 8.30 1.24 -0.47
C ILE A 42 9.41 0.42 0.14
N SER A 43 10.29 -0.12 -0.70
CA SER A 43 11.36 -1.00 -0.24
C SER A 43 12.56 -0.20 0.28
N PRO A 44 13.45 -0.82 1.07
CA PRO A 44 14.65 -0.14 1.54
C PRO A 44 15.63 0.20 0.43
N GLU A 45 15.47 -0.43 -0.75
CA GLU A 45 16.31 -0.16 -1.91
C GLU A 45 15.87 1.07 -2.69
N LYS A 46 14.68 1.57 -2.42
CA LYS A 46 14.16 2.70 -3.16
C LYS A 46 14.87 3.98 -2.77
N SER A 47 15.24 4.79 -3.77
CA SER A 47 15.97 6.04 -3.53
C SER A 47 15.06 7.18 -3.06
N ASN A 48 13.76 7.00 -3.15
CA ASN A 48 12.79 8.00 -2.70
C ASN A 48 11.55 7.32 -2.15
N ASP A 49 10.73 8.09 -1.47
CA ASP A 49 9.50 7.60 -0.83
C ASP A 49 8.28 7.86 -1.71
N ARG A 50 8.39 7.67 -3.01
CA ARG A 50 7.28 7.86 -3.93
C ARG A 50 6.68 6.54 -4.35
N VAL A 51 5.37 6.51 -4.45
CA VAL A 51 4.65 5.39 -5.05
C VAL A 51 3.74 5.93 -6.15
N ILE A 52 3.56 5.13 -7.19
CA ILE A 52 2.64 5.45 -8.27
C ILE A 52 1.34 4.74 -7.97
N VAL A 53 0.27 5.52 -7.87
CA VAL A 53 -1.06 4.98 -7.61
C VAL A 53 -1.92 5.26 -8.83
N LYS A 54 -2.40 4.20 -9.47
CA LYS A 54 -3.29 4.32 -10.61
C LYS A 54 -4.71 4.50 -10.12
N SER A 55 -5.46 5.39 -10.78
CA SER A 55 -6.86 5.61 -10.43
C SER A 55 -7.76 4.48 -10.92
N GLN A 56 -7.25 3.62 -11.79
CA GLN A 56 -7.98 2.43 -12.26
C GLN A 56 -7.96 1.36 -11.19
N GLY A 57 -8.96 0.52 -11.19
CA GLY A 57 -9.09 -0.52 -10.20
C GLY A 57 -10.19 -0.21 -9.20
N ASP A 58 -10.59 -1.21 -8.46
CA ASP A 58 -11.79 -1.15 -7.61
C ASP A 58 -11.49 -0.91 -6.15
N PHE A 59 -10.26 -0.52 -5.81
CA PHE A 59 -9.92 -0.31 -4.41
C PHE A 59 -10.61 0.92 -3.83
N GLU A 60 -10.99 0.82 -2.58
CA GLU A 60 -11.58 1.92 -1.82
C GLU A 60 -10.56 2.58 -0.91
N GLN A 61 -9.50 1.86 -0.55
CA GLN A 61 -8.43 2.34 0.30
C GLN A 61 -7.08 1.94 -0.25
N LEU A 62 -6.07 2.74 0.03
CA LEU A 62 -4.69 2.46 -0.32
C LEU A 62 -3.87 2.33 0.96
N LEU A 63 -3.17 1.22 1.10
CA LEU A 63 -2.25 1.02 2.21
C LEU A 63 -0.82 1.13 1.68
N ILE A 64 -0.07 2.11 2.18
CA ILE A 64 1.34 2.24 1.86
C ILE A 64 2.14 1.65 3.02
N VAL A 65 2.98 0.68 2.70
CA VAL A 65 3.89 0.06 3.66
C VAL A 65 5.31 0.50 3.30
N ARG A 66 6.00 1.10 4.25
CA ARG A 66 7.39 1.50 4.07
C ARG A 66 8.28 0.58 4.89
N ILE A 67 9.29 0.04 4.23
CA ILE A 67 10.32 -0.78 4.87
C ILE A 67 11.62 0.00 4.76
N ASP A 68 12.20 0.40 5.88
CA ASP A 68 13.42 1.20 5.85
C ASP A 68 14.67 0.32 5.83
N GLN A 69 15.85 0.93 5.86
CA GLN A 69 17.11 0.24 5.75
C GLN A 69 17.45 -0.60 6.98
N ASP A 70 16.78 -0.36 8.09
CA ASP A 70 16.91 -1.17 9.30
C ASP A 70 15.82 -2.24 9.36
N PHE A 71 15.10 -2.43 8.26
CA PHE A 71 13.98 -3.39 8.14
C PHE A 71 12.86 -3.11 9.13
N GLN A 72 12.68 -1.84 9.48
CA GLN A 72 11.53 -1.42 10.27
C GLN A 72 10.37 -1.15 9.32
N PHE A 73 9.19 -1.58 9.71
CA PHE A 73 7.99 -1.46 8.89
C PHE A 73 7.08 -0.37 9.43
N GLN A 74 6.52 0.41 8.53
CA GLN A 74 5.53 1.43 8.86
C GLN A 74 4.43 1.36 7.82
N GLY A 75 3.20 1.62 8.22
CA GLY A 75 2.10 1.60 7.27
C GLY A 75 1.14 2.75 7.48
N LYS A 76 0.50 3.18 6.42
CA LYS A 76 -0.57 4.16 6.49
C LYS A 76 -1.66 3.84 5.48
N LEU A 77 -2.88 3.91 5.96
CA LEU A 77 -4.07 3.67 5.19
C LEU A 77 -4.67 4.99 4.74
N PHE A 78 -4.87 5.14 3.43
CA PHE A 78 -5.51 6.31 2.84
C PHE A 78 -6.85 5.90 2.25
N ASP A 79 -7.84 6.77 2.37
CA ASP A 79 -9.07 6.59 1.62
C ASP A 79 -8.85 7.03 0.18
N ARG A 80 -9.50 6.34 -0.75
CA ARG A 80 -9.38 6.67 -2.16
C ARG A 80 -9.78 8.12 -2.46
N SER A 81 -10.72 8.65 -1.71
CA SER A 81 -11.14 10.04 -1.88
C SER A 81 -10.00 11.03 -1.67
N GLU A 82 -8.96 10.66 -0.95
CA GLU A 82 -7.77 11.49 -0.75
C GLU A 82 -6.85 11.51 -1.97
N LEU A 83 -7.11 10.65 -2.95
CA LEU A 83 -6.27 10.45 -4.12
C LEU A 83 -6.89 11.05 -5.39
N LYS A 84 -7.74 12.04 -5.26
CA LYS A 84 -8.53 12.57 -6.36
C LYS A 84 -7.70 13.16 -7.49
N GLY A 85 -8.25 13.06 -8.68
CA GLY A 85 -7.94 13.97 -9.77
C GLY A 85 -6.91 13.54 -10.78
N ALA A 86 -6.27 12.39 -10.65
CA ALA A 86 -5.27 11.95 -11.62
C ALA A 86 -5.46 10.49 -11.99
N ALA A 87 -5.10 10.15 -13.23
CA ALA A 87 -5.12 8.76 -13.68
C ALA A 87 -4.06 7.94 -12.94
N SER A 88 -2.97 8.60 -12.57
CA SER A 88 -1.99 8.05 -11.66
C SER A 88 -1.46 9.18 -10.79
N LYS A 89 -0.96 8.85 -9.61
CA LYS A 89 -0.51 9.85 -8.67
C LYS A 89 0.73 9.36 -7.95
N PHE A 90 1.71 10.27 -7.80
CA PHE A 90 2.84 10.02 -6.93
C PHE A 90 2.48 10.47 -5.53
N LEU A 91 2.65 9.57 -4.58
CA LEU A 91 2.52 9.91 -3.17
C LEU A 91 3.91 9.95 -2.57
N ARG A 92 4.15 10.96 -1.74
CA ARG A 92 5.43 11.12 -1.10
C ARG A 92 5.43 10.41 0.25
N GLY A 93 6.53 9.74 0.52
CA GLY A 93 6.71 9.07 1.79
C GLY A 93 6.85 9.99 2.98
N GLU A 94 6.92 11.29 2.75
CA GLU A 94 6.93 12.27 3.85
C GLU A 94 5.74 12.06 4.78
N GLY A 95 4.59 11.75 4.19
CA GLY A 95 3.42 11.42 4.98
C GLY A 95 3.55 10.10 5.71
N VAL A 96 4.46 9.24 5.29
CA VAL A 96 4.67 7.94 5.91
C VAL A 96 5.39 8.06 7.26
N ARG A 97 6.12 9.15 7.47
CA ARG A 97 6.85 9.37 8.72
C ARG A 97 5.96 9.48 9.94
N ASN A 98 4.71 9.86 9.72
CA ASN A 98 3.76 10.04 10.81
C ASN A 98 2.91 8.79 11.03
N PHE A 99 3.29 7.69 10.42
CA PHE A 99 2.53 6.46 10.50
C PHE A 99 2.99 5.62 11.67
N VAL A 100 2.09 4.85 12.18
CA VAL A 100 2.40 3.92 13.26
C VAL A 100 2.80 2.55 12.74
#